data_1a735f3456cfa81cc13b9a9080071f89
#
_entry.id   1a735f3456cfa81cc13b9a9080071f89
#
_cell.length_a   1.000
_cell.length_b   1.000
_cell.length_c   1.000
_cell.angle_alpha   90.00
_cell.angle_beta   90.00
_cell.angle_gamma   90.00
#
_symmetry.space_group_name_H-M   'P 1'
#
loop_
_entity.id
_entity.type
_entity.pdbx_description
1 polymer ?
#
loop_
_entity_poly.entity_id
_entity_poly.type
_entity_poly.pdbx_seq_one_letter_code
_entity_poly.pdbx_strand_id
1 'polypeptide(L)'
;MWRRLIAYAVVLATLITPLLDRPAQSAHGPARPKVLLAARSIAAADIAVAQREPLRLPDSALEPIDWNALDGWPTDDHAAAFATFLGSCRPLLRAGLSQANKRPMSLPMSLPMSLALKHLCQQALAVGRLTEDQARMFFERTFRPLRITKLGDSAGLLTGYYEPIVDGSRFPTGIFKVPIYRRPPDLVPPRNSKGPGFPNRGQSLRRTRNGTLVPYYDRGEILDGALDGRHLEICWIKNQMDALVIQIQGSARVRLEDGTVMHINYDGYNGYPFVPIGRTLIKRNIITRSEMSLQRIREWMRANPQDAEEVLRQNRSFVFFRIVGLSDDREPAGAPGKSHDQDAVGAEGVPLTPGRSIAVDNALHLYGTPFFVQARLPLMSGRGTTSFDRLMIAQDTGSAIVGPARADVYFGAGDQAGEVAGR
;
A
#
# COMPACT_ATOMS: atom_id res chain seq x y z
N MET A 1 -7.50 -18.42 5.24
CA MET A 1 -8.97 -18.59 5.07
C MET A 1 -9.52 -17.36 4.38
N TRP A 2 -9.80 -17.42 3.07
CA TRP A 2 -10.39 -16.31 2.32
C TRP A 2 -11.89 -16.30 2.61
N ARG A 3 -12.30 -15.71 3.73
CA ARG A 3 -13.72 -15.44 3.96
C ARG A 3 -14.09 -14.22 3.13
N ARG A 4 -15.11 -14.36 2.29
CA ARG A 4 -15.85 -13.22 1.75
C ARG A 4 -16.50 -12.53 2.94
N LEU A 5 -15.85 -11.53 3.47
CA LEU A 5 -16.41 -10.65 4.48
C LEU A 5 -17.16 -9.56 3.74
N ILE A 6 -18.33 -9.19 4.24
CA ILE A 6 -19.09 -8.05 3.72
C ILE A 6 -18.24 -6.81 4.07
N ALA A 7 -17.43 -6.38 3.12
CA ALA A 7 -16.65 -5.16 3.22
C ALA A 7 -17.24 -4.15 2.26
N TYR A 8 -17.81 -3.08 2.79
CA TYR A 8 -18.19 -1.92 2.00
C TYR A 8 -17.01 -0.97 2.04
N ALA A 9 -16.42 -0.68 0.88
CA ALA A 9 -15.47 0.39 0.74
C ALA A 9 -16.25 1.63 0.29
N VAL A 10 -16.16 2.71 1.07
CA VAL A 10 -16.75 3.99 0.72
C VAL A 10 -15.62 4.90 0.29
N VAL A 11 -15.58 5.25 -1.00
CA VAL A 11 -14.68 6.28 -1.50
C VAL A 11 -15.29 7.64 -1.22
N LEU A 12 -14.50 8.51 -0.62
CA LEU A 12 -14.90 9.90 -0.43
C LEU A 12 -14.53 10.70 -1.69
N ALA A 13 -15.54 11.07 -2.48
CA ALA A 13 -15.34 11.94 -3.64
C ALA A 13 -15.31 13.40 -3.21
N THR A 14 -14.38 14.18 -3.75
CA THR A 14 -14.20 15.59 -3.39
C THR A 14 -15.32 16.47 -3.97
N LEU A 15 -15.96 17.28 -3.10
CA LEU A 15 -16.80 18.40 -3.49
C LEU A 15 -16.04 19.71 -3.22
N ILE A 16 -15.89 20.51 -4.25
CA ILE A 16 -15.51 21.92 -4.09
C ILE A 16 -16.80 22.74 -4.08
N THR A 17 -17.27 23.11 -2.90
CA THR A 17 -18.25 24.20 -2.78
C THR A 17 -17.48 25.50 -2.77
N PRO A 18 -17.80 26.46 -3.65
CA PRO A 18 -17.22 27.80 -3.53
C PRO A 18 -17.80 28.47 -2.27
N LEU A 19 -16.92 28.76 -1.30
CA LEU A 19 -17.25 29.72 -0.24
C LEU A 19 -17.42 31.08 -0.91
N LEU A 20 -18.65 31.59 -0.90
CA LEU A 20 -18.98 32.98 -1.26
C LEU A 20 -18.30 33.89 -0.25
N ASP A 21 -17.19 34.54 -0.66
CA ASP A 21 -16.56 35.63 0.06
C ASP A 21 -17.52 36.83 0.17
N ARG A 22 -17.80 37.24 1.39
CA ARG A 22 -18.37 38.58 1.64
C ARG A 22 -17.23 39.60 1.53
N PRO A 23 -17.43 40.72 0.83
CA PRO A 23 -16.38 41.71 0.69
C PRO A 23 -16.19 42.49 2.01
N ALA A 24 -14.94 42.46 2.51
CA ALA A 24 -14.51 43.39 3.56
C ALA A 24 -14.12 44.74 2.93
N GLN A 25 -14.63 45.79 3.53
CA GLN A 25 -14.42 47.18 3.14
C GLN A 25 -12.97 47.64 3.29
N SER A 26 -12.59 48.49 2.38
CA SER A 26 -11.28 49.10 2.15
C SER A 26 -10.72 49.93 3.26
N ALA A 27 -9.41 49.84 3.49
CA ALA A 27 -8.59 50.90 4.04
C ALA A 27 -7.39 51.17 3.12
N HIS A 28 -7.21 52.41 2.72
CA HIS A 28 -6.19 52.91 1.79
C HIS A 28 -4.82 53.02 2.47
N GLY A 29 -3.77 52.54 1.80
CA GLY A 29 -2.37 52.81 2.08
C GLY A 29 -1.50 52.54 0.85
N PRO A 30 -0.38 53.25 0.62
CA PRO A 30 0.24 53.39 -0.69
C PRO A 30 1.04 52.17 -1.19
N ALA A 31 1.02 52.00 -2.51
CA ALA A 31 1.55 50.87 -3.28
C ALA A 31 3.07 50.78 -3.28
N ARG A 32 3.59 49.55 -3.13
CA ARG A 32 4.91 49.08 -3.58
C ARG A 32 4.78 48.11 -4.73
N PRO A 33 5.71 48.06 -5.71
CA PRO A 33 5.54 47.29 -6.93
C PRO A 33 5.62 45.79 -6.63
N LYS A 34 4.58 45.05 -7.04
CA LYS A 34 4.51 43.62 -7.00
C LYS A 34 5.12 43.03 -8.29
N VAL A 35 6.16 42.23 -8.14
CA VAL A 35 6.57 41.29 -9.19
C VAL A 35 5.43 40.26 -9.34
N LEU A 36 4.68 40.31 -10.41
CA LEU A 36 3.66 39.34 -10.75
C LEU A 36 4.35 38.06 -11.25
N LEU A 37 4.52 37.07 -10.37
CA LEU A 37 4.59 35.67 -10.83
C LEU A 37 3.18 35.32 -11.32
N ALA A 38 3.04 35.14 -12.61
CA ALA A 38 1.79 34.66 -13.22
C ALA A 38 1.53 33.20 -12.78
N ALA A 39 0.90 33.03 -11.62
CA ALA A 39 0.18 31.79 -11.31
C ALA A 39 -0.98 31.71 -12.31
N ARG A 40 -0.90 30.83 -13.31
CA ARG A 40 -2.03 30.51 -14.18
C ARG A 40 -3.17 30.03 -13.27
N SER A 41 -4.12 30.90 -13.05
CA SER A 41 -5.41 30.57 -12.42
C SER A 41 -6.05 29.48 -13.29
N ILE A 42 -6.18 28.28 -12.73
CA ILE A 42 -6.99 27.21 -13.36
C ILE A 42 -8.40 27.76 -13.40
N ALA A 43 -8.97 27.92 -14.58
CA ALA A 43 -10.26 28.56 -14.75
C ALA A 43 -11.33 27.79 -13.95
N ALA A 44 -12.19 28.52 -13.25
CA ALA A 44 -13.33 27.96 -12.50
C ALA A 44 -14.23 27.06 -13.38
N ALA A 45 -14.18 27.25 -14.71
CA ALA A 45 -14.85 26.43 -15.69
C ALA A 45 -14.34 24.97 -15.74
N ASP A 46 -13.02 24.74 -15.57
CA ASP A 46 -12.45 23.38 -15.59
C ASP A 46 -12.85 22.59 -14.35
N ILE A 47 -13.03 23.28 -13.22
CA ILE A 47 -13.52 22.69 -11.96
C ILE A 47 -15.03 22.40 -12.07
N ALA A 48 -15.82 23.25 -12.70
CA ALA A 48 -17.26 23.07 -12.88
C ALA A 48 -17.62 21.92 -13.84
N VAL A 49 -16.77 21.65 -14.84
CA VAL A 49 -16.96 20.51 -15.78
C VAL A 49 -16.71 19.17 -15.03
N ALA A 50 -15.72 19.12 -14.15
CA ALA A 50 -15.42 17.93 -13.36
C ALA A 50 -16.56 17.54 -12.37
N GLN A 51 -17.42 18.47 -12.02
CA GLN A 51 -18.59 18.24 -11.13
C GLN A 51 -19.81 17.65 -11.85
N ARG A 52 -19.83 17.60 -13.19
CA ARG A 52 -21.02 17.20 -13.98
C ARG A 52 -21.00 15.74 -14.43
N GLU A 53 -19.85 15.09 -14.47
CA GLU A 53 -19.79 13.68 -14.85
C GLU A 53 -19.75 12.79 -13.59
N PRO A 54 -20.62 11.75 -13.51
CA PRO A 54 -20.57 10.80 -12.42
C PRO A 54 -19.24 10.04 -12.44
N LEU A 55 -18.64 9.84 -11.26
CA LEU A 55 -17.46 9.02 -11.10
C LEU A 55 -17.72 7.62 -11.64
N ARG A 56 -16.88 7.14 -12.56
CA ARG A 56 -16.97 5.79 -13.11
C ARG A 56 -15.66 5.06 -12.86
N LEU A 57 -15.73 3.91 -12.22
CA LEU A 57 -14.64 2.98 -12.12
C LEU A 57 -14.96 1.73 -12.94
N PRO A 58 -13.99 1.16 -13.67
CA PRO A 58 -14.19 -0.08 -14.41
C PRO A 58 -14.71 -1.20 -13.49
N ASP A 59 -15.58 -2.03 -14.01
CA ASP A 59 -16.14 -3.22 -13.34
C ASP A 59 -16.77 -2.94 -11.96
N SER A 60 -17.31 -1.72 -11.75
CA SER A 60 -17.93 -1.32 -10.49
C SER A 60 -19.25 -0.60 -10.66
N ALA A 61 -20.08 -0.71 -9.60
CA ALA A 61 -21.17 0.21 -9.33
C ALA A 61 -20.73 1.18 -8.22
N LEU A 62 -21.08 2.46 -8.42
CA LEU A 62 -20.84 3.53 -7.45
C LEU A 62 -22.18 4.13 -7.05
N GLU A 63 -22.48 4.11 -5.78
CA GLU A 63 -23.74 4.59 -5.21
C GLU A 63 -23.46 5.70 -4.20
N PRO A 64 -23.97 6.93 -4.39
CA PRO A 64 -23.91 7.96 -3.36
C PRO A 64 -24.70 7.51 -2.13
N ILE A 65 -24.11 7.71 -0.96
CA ILE A 65 -24.74 7.41 0.32
C ILE A 65 -24.60 8.61 1.27
N ASP A 66 -25.46 8.66 2.27
CA ASP A 66 -25.36 9.67 3.32
C ASP A 66 -24.37 9.25 4.41
N TRP A 67 -23.74 10.24 5.09
CA TRP A 67 -22.86 9.99 6.22
C TRP A 67 -23.55 9.20 7.34
N ASN A 68 -24.84 9.41 7.55
CA ASN A 68 -25.64 8.69 8.56
C ASN A 68 -25.86 7.22 8.22
N ALA A 69 -25.62 6.82 6.98
CA ALA A 69 -25.70 5.41 6.55
C ALA A 69 -24.39 4.64 6.79
N LEU A 70 -23.36 5.29 7.33
CA LEU A 70 -22.09 4.68 7.67
C LEU A 70 -22.07 4.27 9.14
N ASP A 71 -22.37 3.00 9.41
CA ASP A 71 -22.24 2.45 10.77
C ASP A 71 -20.81 2.64 11.27
N GLY A 72 -20.67 3.08 12.53
CA GLY A 72 -19.35 3.33 13.14
C GLY A 72 -18.69 4.65 12.75
N TRP A 73 -19.18 5.39 11.73
CA TRP A 73 -18.63 6.70 11.37
C TRP A 73 -18.57 7.68 12.55
N PRO A 74 -19.63 7.87 13.36
CA PRO A 74 -19.58 8.83 14.46
C PRO A 74 -18.59 8.52 15.57
N THR A 75 -18.11 7.28 15.66
CA THR A 75 -17.25 6.78 16.75
C THR A 75 -15.85 6.40 16.30
N ASP A 76 -15.51 6.61 15.02
CA ASP A 76 -14.17 6.36 14.52
C ASP A 76 -13.20 7.47 14.99
N ASP A 77 -11.93 7.17 15.10
CA ASP A 77 -10.85 8.13 15.39
C ASP A 77 -10.45 8.90 14.12
N HIS A 78 -11.22 9.96 13.82
CA HIS A 78 -11.01 10.82 12.65
C HIS A 78 -9.71 11.63 12.76
N ALA A 79 -9.26 11.95 13.98
CA ALA A 79 -8.01 12.68 14.16
C ALA A 79 -6.81 11.85 13.72
N ALA A 80 -6.77 10.55 14.03
CA ALA A 80 -5.75 9.64 13.53
C ALA A 80 -5.81 9.47 12.01
N ALA A 81 -7.02 9.35 11.44
CA ALA A 81 -7.21 9.29 9.99
C ALA A 81 -6.74 10.57 9.30
N PHE A 82 -7.01 11.74 9.88
CA PHE A 82 -6.57 13.03 9.37
C PHE A 82 -5.04 13.18 9.44
N ALA A 83 -4.42 12.76 10.51
CA ALA A 83 -2.95 12.73 10.62
C ALA A 83 -2.31 11.85 9.53
N THR A 84 -2.91 10.69 9.25
CA THR A 84 -2.49 9.80 8.15
C THR A 84 -2.69 10.46 6.79
N PHE A 85 -3.81 11.17 6.57
CA PHE A 85 -4.08 11.94 5.36
C PHE A 85 -3.05 13.05 5.15
N LEU A 86 -2.65 13.78 6.19
CA LEU A 86 -1.58 14.78 6.12
C LEU A 86 -0.24 14.20 5.67
N GLY A 87 0.05 12.94 6.04
CA GLY A 87 1.22 12.22 5.56
C GLY A 87 1.26 12.12 4.03
N SER A 88 0.14 11.79 3.38
CA SER A 88 -0.01 11.72 1.93
C SER A 88 0.04 13.09 1.25
N CYS A 89 -0.34 14.16 1.95
CA CYS A 89 -0.43 15.48 1.34
C CYS A 89 0.92 16.03 0.86
N ARG A 90 2.00 15.78 1.59
CA ARG A 90 3.34 16.27 1.21
C ARG A 90 3.84 15.69 -0.12
N PRO A 91 3.86 14.35 -0.34
CA PRO A 91 4.27 13.79 -1.62
C PRO A 91 3.31 14.13 -2.75
N LEU A 92 1.99 14.22 -2.50
CA LEU A 92 1.01 14.63 -3.50
C LEU A 92 1.26 16.04 -4.04
N LEU A 93 1.68 16.96 -3.18
CA LEU A 93 2.02 18.33 -3.60
C LEU A 93 3.38 18.42 -4.30
N ARG A 94 4.37 17.60 -3.90
CA ARG A 94 5.69 17.51 -4.57
C ARG A 94 5.61 16.86 -5.93
N ALA A 95 4.70 15.91 -6.12
CA ALA A 95 4.48 15.27 -7.41
C ALA A 95 3.96 16.30 -8.41
N GLY A 96 4.87 16.84 -9.26
CA GLY A 96 4.53 17.78 -10.32
C GLY A 96 3.50 17.18 -11.30
N LEU A 97 2.88 18.01 -12.13
CA LEU A 97 1.94 17.61 -13.18
C LEU A 97 2.53 16.54 -14.14
N SER A 98 3.86 16.46 -14.24
CA SER A 98 4.55 15.46 -15.05
C SER A 98 4.40 14.02 -14.56
N GLN A 99 4.16 13.79 -13.27
CA GLN A 99 3.85 12.45 -12.75
C GLN A 99 2.37 12.07 -12.94
N ALA A 100 1.47 13.03 -12.93
CA ALA A 100 0.07 12.80 -13.34
C ALA A 100 -0.02 12.35 -14.80
N ASN A 101 0.88 12.83 -15.67
CA ASN A 101 0.96 12.46 -17.09
C ASN A 101 1.62 11.10 -17.34
N LYS A 102 2.30 10.50 -16.36
CA LYS A 102 2.91 9.15 -16.46
C LYS A 102 1.96 8.03 -16.04
N ARG A 103 0.82 8.35 -15.41
CA ARG A 103 -0.25 7.39 -15.13
C ARG A 103 -1.06 7.15 -16.39
N PRO A 104 -1.52 5.92 -16.65
CA PRO A 104 -2.30 5.64 -17.84
C PRO A 104 -3.55 6.53 -17.86
N MET A 105 -3.69 7.34 -18.90
CA MET A 105 -4.82 8.24 -19.17
C MET A 105 -6.13 7.47 -19.51
N SER A 106 -6.31 6.28 -18.98
CA SER A 106 -7.50 5.46 -19.23
C SER A 106 -8.71 5.85 -18.37
N LEU A 107 -8.52 6.72 -17.38
CA LEU A 107 -9.60 7.25 -16.56
C LEU A 107 -9.76 8.76 -16.88
N PRO A 108 -10.85 9.18 -17.53
CA PRO A 108 -11.13 10.59 -17.84
C PRO A 108 -11.15 11.50 -16.61
N MET A 109 -11.24 10.92 -15.41
CA MET A 109 -11.37 11.63 -14.12
C MET A 109 -10.11 11.66 -13.25
N SER A 110 -9.00 11.04 -13.65
CA SER A 110 -7.78 11.02 -12.80
C SER A 110 -7.17 12.41 -12.60
N LEU A 111 -7.24 13.29 -13.58
CA LEU A 111 -6.66 14.63 -13.50
C LEU A 111 -7.51 15.60 -12.65
N PRO A 112 -8.83 15.74 -12.85
CA PRO A 112 -9.67 16.56 -11.97
C PRO A 112 -9.63 16.13 -10.52
N MET A 113 -9.71 14.81 -10.23
CA MET A 113 -9.64 14.28 -8.87
C MET A 113 -8.26 14.52 -8.24
N SER A 114 -7.18 14.36 -9.00
CA SER A 114 -5.82 14.65 -8.53
C SER A 114 -5.65 16.13 -8.19
N LEU A 115 -6.20 17.04 -8.98
CA LEU A 115 -6.15 18.49 -8.70
C LEU A 115 -6.98 18.86 -7.47
N ALA A 116 -8.18 18.29 -7.34
CA ALA A 116 -9.03 18.48 -6.18
C ALA A 116 -8.35 17.99 -4.89
N LEU A 117 -7.77 16.80 -4.92
CA LEU A 117 -7.04 16.22 -3.78
C LEU A 117 -5.83 17.08 -3.39
N LYS A 118 -5.09 17.62 -4.38
CA LYS A 118 -3.99 18.57 -4.12
C LYS A 118 -4.46 19.85 -3.44
N HIS A 119 -5.57 20.42 -3.90
CA HIS A 119 -6.14 21.61 -3.27
C HIS A 119 -6.55 21.35 -1.82
N LEU A 120 -7.21 20.22 -1.55
CA LEU A 120 -7.54 19.80 -0.19
C LEU A 120 -6.30 19.57 0.67
N CYS A 121 -5.25 19.00 0.11
CA CYS A 121 -3.97 18.83 0.78
C CYS A 121 -3.32 20.17 1.16
N GLN A 122 -3.42 21.21 0.32
CA GLN A 122 -2.95 22.56 0.68
C GLN A 122 -3.73 23.11 1.87
N GLN A 123 -5.06 22.98 1.86
CA GLN A 123 -5.91 23.40 2.98
C GLN A 123 -5.61 22.61 4.25
N ALA A 124 -5.52 21.29 4.17
CA ALA A 124 -5.25 20.43 5.32
C ALA A 124 -3.89 20.72 5.97
N LEU A 125 -2.85 20.96 5.17
CA LEU A 125 -1.53 21.33 5.70
C LEU A 125 -1.51 22.73 6.33
N ALA A 126 -2.31 23.66 5.82
CA ALA A 126 -2.44 25.01 6.39
C ALA A 126 -3.14 25.01 7.77
N VAL A 127 -4.13 24.13 7.94
CA VAL A 127 -4.86 23.97 9.22
C VAL A 127 -4.00 23.22 10.25
N GLY A 128 -3.17 22.28 9.84
CA GLY A 128 -2.33 21.48 10.72
C GLY A 128 -3.11 20.40 11.48
N ARG A 129 -2.80 20.18 12.77
CA ARG A 129 -3.47 19.15 13.58
C ARG A 129 -4.91 19.58 13.93
N LEU A 130 -5.83 18.64 13.84
CA LEU A 130 -7.23 18.82 14.20
C LEU A 130 -7.60 17.94 15.40
N THR A 131 -8.58 18.41 16.19
CA THR A 131 -9.27 17.56 17.18
C THR A 131 -10.17 16.55 16.47
N GLU A 132 -10.72 15.59 17.21
CA GLU A 132 -11.61 14.57 16.69
C GLU A 132 -12.78 15.15 15.89
N ASP A 133 -13.55 16.05 16.53
CA ASP A 133 -14.70 16.72 15.91
C ASP A 133 -14.31 17.57 14.69
N GLN A 134 -13.19 18.28 14.77
CA GLN A 134 -12.70 19.10 13.66
C GLN A 134 -12.28 18.24 12.46
N ALA A 135 -11.61 17.11 12.72
CA ALA A 135 -11.20 16.16 11.68
C ALA A 135 -12.43 15.51 11.03
N ARG A 136 -13.41 15.08 11.83
CA ARG A 136 -14.68 14.57 11.32
C ARG A 136 -15.38 15.60 10.43
N MET A 137 -15.54 16.85 10.91
CA MET A 137 -16.14 17.92 10.11
C MET A 137 -15.35 18.22 8.84
N PHE A 138 -14.01 18.11 8.86
CA PHE A 138 -13.19 18.27 7.67
C PHE A 138 -13.58 17.26 6.61
N PHE A 139 -13.64 15.95 6.95
CA PHE A 139 -14.03 14.92 5.99
C PHE A 139 -15.47 15.09 5.49
N GLU A 140 -16.42 15.38 6.38
CA GLU A 140 -17.84 15.55 6.02
C GLU A 140 -18.09 16.76 5.10
N ARG A 141 -17.31 17.83 5.23
CA ARG A 141 -17.44 19.03 4.39
C ARG A 141 -16.72 18.95 3.05
N THR A 142 -15.62 18.16 2.99
CA THR A 142 -14.74 18.17 1.83
C THR A 142 -14.93 16.95 0.92
N PHE A 143 -15.56 15.88 1.42
CA PHE A 143 -15.77 14.65 0.68
C PHE A 143 -17.26 14.27 0.62
N ARG A 144 -17.61 13.44 -0.34
CA ARG A 144 -18.91 12.74 -0.40
C ARG A 144 -18.67 11.24 -0.37
N PRO A 145 -19.39 10.49 0.47
CA PRO A 145 -19.26 9.04 0.51
C PRO A 145 -19.93 8.39 -0.69
N LEU A 146 -19.20 7.49 -1.36
CA LEU A 146 -19.68 6.65 -2.43
C LEU A 146 -19.44 5.18 -2.05
N ARG A 147 -20.49 4.39 -2.00
CA ARG A 147 -20.37 2.95 -1.86
C ARG A 147 -19.83 2.35 -3.14
N ILE A 148 -18.76 1.56 -3.03
CA ILE A 148 -18.17 0.84 -4.16
C ILE A 148 -18.52 -0.63 -4.04
N THR A 149 -19.08 -1.18 -5.11
CA THR A 149 -19.26 -2.62 -5.28
C THR A 149 -18.65 -3.05 -6.60
N LYS A 150 -18.04 -4.23 -6.63
CA LYS A 150 -17.62 -4.85 -7.89
C LYS A 150 -18.86 -5.42 -8.58
N LEU A 151 -18.99 -5.25 -9.90
CA LEU A 151 -20.10 -5.81 -10.66
C LEU A 151 -20.17 -7.33 -10.49
N GLY A 152 -21.35 -7.82 -10.11
CA GLY A 152 -21.60 -9.23 -9.85
C GLY A 152 -21.21 -9.72 -8.44
N ASP A 153 -20.61 -8.87 -7.61
CA ASP A 153 -20.29 -9.17 -6.22
C ASP A 153 -21.05 -8.22 -5.28
N SER A 154 -21.66 -8.76 -4.23
CA SER A 154 -22.39 -7.95 -3.23
C SER A 154 -21.47 -7.37 -2.15
N ALA A 155 -20.20 -7.75 -2.14
CA ALA A 155 -19.22 -7.31 -1.12
C ALA A 155 -17.83 -7.19 -1.73
N GLY A 156 -17.00 -6.30 -1.16
CA GLY A 156 -15.59 -6.19 -1.47
C GLY A 156 -14.75 -7.33 -0.85
N LEU A 157 -13.48 -7.34 -1.19
CA LEU A 157 -12.49 -8.24 -0.60
C LEU A 157 -11.50 -7.44 0.24
N LEU A 158 -11.47 -7.71 1.53
CA LEU A 158 -10.52 -7.14 2.47
C LEU A 158 -9.57 -8.23 2.99
N THR A 159 -8.29 -7.94 3.02
CA THR A 159 -7.27 -8.76 3.68
C THR A 159 -6.38 -7.88 4.56
N GLY A 160 -5.39 -8.47 5.22
CA GLY A 160 -4.43 -7.75 6.03
C GLY A 160 -3.00 -8.06 5.65
N TYR A 161 -2.12 -7.10 5.87
CA TYR A 161 -0.68 -7.26 5.76
C TYR A 161 0.04 -6.57 6.92
N TYR A 162 1.31 -6.90 7.09
CA TYR A 162 2.13 -6.41 8.18
C TYR A 162 3.59 -6.35 7.76
N GLU A 163 4.44 -5.71 8.54
CA GLU A 163 5.87 -5.71 8.36
C GLU A 163 6.52 -6.79 9.23
N PRO A 164 7.07 -7.87 8.66
CA PRO A 164 7.79 -8.89 9.42
C PRO A 164 9.02 -8.31 10.12
N ILE A 165 9.28 -8.80 11.35
CA ILE A 165 10.53 -8.57 12.07
C ILE A 165 11.25 -9.91 12.14
N VAL A 166 12.45 -9.98 11.57
CA VAL A 166 13.24 -11.20 11.50
C VAL A 166 14.66 -10.94 11.94
N ASP A 167 15.34 -11.98 12.47
CA ASP A 167 16.75 -11.91 12.74
C ASP A 167 17.56 -12.17 11.46
N GLY A 168 18.70 -11.50 11.31
CA GLY A 168 19.57 -11.64 10.17
C GLY A 168 21.04 -11.32 10.46
N SER A 169 21.86 -11.48 9.44
CA SER A 169 23.29 -11.15 9.45
C SER A 169 23.70 -10.40 8.20
N ARG A 170 24.73 -9.57 8.28
CA ARG A 170 25.33 -8.89 7.09
C ARG A 170 26.10 -9.85 6.21
N PHE A 171 26.47 -11.00 6.74
CA PHE A 171 27.28 -12.02 6.07
C PHE A 171 26.63 -13.40 6.23
N PRO A 172 26.88 -14.34 5.30
CA PRO A 172 26.40 -15.71 5.44
C PRO A 172 27.09 -16.39 6.63
N THR A 173 26.31 -17.09 7.46
CA THR A 173 26.80 -17.86 8.61
C THR A 173 26.21 -19.26 8.60
N GLY A 174 26.59 -20.10 9.57
CA GLY A 174 25.96 -21.42 9.76
C GLY A 174 24.45 -21.36 10.02
N ILE A 175 23.95 -20.23 10.55
CA ILE A 175 22.53 -20.01 10.89
C ILE A 175 21.83 -19.18 9.81
N PHE A 176 22.43 -18.09 9.38
CA PHE A 176 21.86 -17.16 8.40
C PHE A 176 22.38 -17.52 7.01
N LYS A 177 21.61 -18.28 6.25
CA LYS A 177 22.03 -18.87 4.95
C LYS A 177 21.21 -18.36 3.76
N VAL A 178 20.06 -17.77 4.02
CA VAL A 178 19.14 -17.37 2.97
C VAL A 178 19.33 -15.90 2.64
N PRO A 179 19.82 -15.58 1.44
CA PRO A 179 20.06 -14.19 1.05
C PRO A 179 18.76 -13.43 0.74
N ILE A 180 18.74 -12.17 1.12
CA ILE A 180 17.80 -11.18 0.63
C ILE A 180 18.54 -10.31 -0.39
N TYR A 181 18.02 -10.26 -1.61
CA TYR A 181 18.70 -9.62 -2.73
C TYR A 181 18.19 -8.22 -3.00
N ARG A 182 19.11 -7.31 -3.33
CA ARG A 182 18.80 -6.02 -3.96
C ARG A 182 18.37 -6.22 -5.41
N ARG A 183 17.68 -5.23 -5.95
CA ARG A 183 17.29 -5.23 -7.35
C ARG A 183 18.52 -5.35 -8.26
N PRO A 184 18.55 -6.35 -9.12
CA PRO A 184 19.63 -6.50 -10.09
C PRO A 184 19.66 -5.36 -11.12
N PRO A 185 20.84 -4.84 -11.52
CA PRO A 185 20.92 -3.73 -12.46
C PRO A 185 20.48 -4.10 -13.88
N ASP A 186 20.51 -5.39 -14.23
CA ASP A 186 20.06 -5.93 -15.51
C ASP A 186 18.57 -6.27 -15.54
N LEU A 187 17.84 -6.05 -14.45
CA LEU A 187 16.39 -6.23 -14.41
C LEU A 187 15.70 -5.11 -15.20
N VAL A 188 15.16 -5.47 -16.35
CA VAL A 188 14.43 -4.55 -17.24
C VAL A 188 12.93 -4.75 -17.00
N PRO A 189 12.22 -3.74 -16.45
CA PRO A 189 10.78 -3.83 -16.29
C PRO A 189 10.09 -3.86 -17.66
N PRO A 190 8.87 -4.41 -17.77
CA PRO A 190 8.14 -4.47 -19.02
C PRO A 190 7.93 -3.06 -19.60
N ARG A 191 8.24 -2.87 -20.89
CA ARG A 191 8.11 -1.56 -21.58
C ARG A 191 6.68 -1.06 -21.68
N ASN A 192 5.69 -1.94 -21.60
CA ASN A 192 4.27 -1.65 -21.81
C ASN A 192 3.42 -1.91 -20.56
N SER A 193 3.88 -1.50 -19.39
CA SER A 193 2.98 -1.42 -18.23
C SER A 193 1.97 -0.28 -18.40
N LYS A 194 1.32 -0.21 -19.57
CA LYS A 194 0.15 0.66 -19.80
C LYS A 194 -1.10 0.15 -19.10
N GLY A 195 -0.99 -1.02 -18.47
CA GLY A 195 -2.05 -1.55 -17.64
C GLY A 195 -2.06 -0.91 -16.26
N PRO A 196 -3.22 -0.73 -15.71
CA PRO A 196 -3.40 -0.30 -14.34
C PRO A 196 -2.85 -1.36 -13.38
N GLY A 197 -1.98 -0.99 -12.47
CA GLY A 197 -1.53 -1.89 -11.44
C GLY A 197 -0.12 -1.62 -10.96
N PHE A 198 0.32 -2.50 -10.10
CA PHE A 198 1.67 -2.54 -9.53
C PHE A 198 2.71 -2.19 -10.59
N PRO A 199 3.73 -1.32 -10.31
CA PRO A 199 4.55 -0.69 -11.32
C PRO A 199 5.24 -1.62 -12.32
N ASN A 200 5.19 -2.91 -12.08
CA ASN A 200 5.85 -3.94 -12.90
C ASN A 200 4.91 -5.07 -13.34
N ARG A 201 3.63 -4.80 -13.61
CA ARG A 201 2.78 -5.84 -14.22
C ARG A 201 3.32 -6.28 -15.56
N GLY A 202 3.50 -7.56 -15.71
CA GLY A 202 4.08 -8.22 -16.87
C GLY A 202 5.44 -8.82 -16.56
N GLN A 203 5.94 -9.60 -17.49
CA GLN A 203 7.20 -10.31 -17.32
C GLN A 203 8.37 -9.33 -17.39
N SER A 204 9.17 -9.27 -16.34
CA SER A 204 10.45 -8.57 -16.35
C SER A 204 11.46 -9.34 -17.20
N LEU A 205 12.33 -8.61 -17.88
CA LEU A 205 13.33 -9.15 -18.77
C LEU A 205 14.73 -8.88 -18.21
N ARG A 206 15.71 -9.61 -18.69
CA ARG A 206 17.12 -9.31 -18.50
C ARG A 206 17.82 -9.18 -19.84
N ARG A 207 18.82 -8.35 -19.88
CA ARG A 207 19.67 -8.20 -21.06
C ARG A 207 20.83 -9.21 -20.99
N THR A 208 20.94 -10.05 -21.99
CA THR A 208 22.07 -10.97 -22.13
C THR A 208 23.32 -10.23 -22.58
N ARG A 209 24.49 -10.88 -22.54
CA ARG A 209 25.78 -10.28 -22.96
C ARG A 209 25.77 -9.79 -24.41
N ASN A 210 25.03 -10.46 -25.28
CA ASN A 210 24.84 -10.07 -26.69
C ASN A 210 23.75 -9.02 -26.90
N GLY A 211 23.17 -8.45 -25.84
CA GLY A 211 22.15 -7.41 -25.90
C GLY A 211 20.71 -7.89 -26.05
N THR A 212 20.48 -9.19 -26.23
CA THR A 212 19.13 -9.75 -26.37
C THR A 212 18.36 -9.67 -25.06
N LEU A 213 17.06 -9.33 -25.13
CA LEU A 213 16.17 -9.35 -23.98
C LEU A 213 15.52 -10.73 -23.86
N VAL A 214 15.67 -11.36 -22.71
CA VAL A 214 15.06 -12.66 -22.38
C VAL A 214 14.31 -12.54 -21.05
N PRO A 215 13.37 -13.45 -20.72
CA PRO A 215 12.72 -13.49 -19.42
C PRO A 215 13.73 -13.45 -18.26
N TYR A 216 13.37 -12.75 -17.19
CA TYR A 216 14.19 -12.79 -15.99
C TYR A 216 14.16 -14.17 -15.36
N TYR A 217 15.14 -14.47 -14.52
CA TYR A 217 15.18 -15.73 -13.78
C TYR A 217 13.95 -15.90 -12.89
N ASP A 218 13.41 -17.10 -12.87
CA ASP A 218 12.35 -17.45 -11.93
C ASP A 218 12.91 -17.83 -10.55
N ARG A 219 12.01 -18.08 -9.58
CA ARG A 219 12.43 -18.46 -8.23
C ARG A 219 13.30 -19.71 -8.21
N GLY A 220 12.98 -20.73 -8.99
CA GLY A 220 13.75 -21.96 -9.06
C GLY A 220 15.17 -21.70 -9.53
N GLU A 221 15.34 -20.98 -10.62
CA GLU A 221 16.65 -20.61 -11.17
C GLU A 221 17.46 -19.75 -10.16
N ILE A 222 16.79 -18.84 -9.43
CA ILE A 222 17.45 -18.01 -8.40
C ILE A 222 17.90 -18.88 -7.21
N LEU A 223 17.08 -19.83 -6.77
CA LEU A 223 17.43 -20.78 -5.72
C LEU A 223 18.56 -21.72 -6.14
N ASP A 224 18.69 -22.01 -7.43
CA ASP A 224 19.77 -22.78 -8.04
C ASP A 224 21.05 -21.96 -8.30
N GLY A 225 21.10 -20.70 -7.84
CA GLY A 225 22.31 -19.87 -7.88
C GLY A 225 22.44 -18.96 -9.10
N ALA A 226 21.37 -18.67 -9.84
CA ALA A 226 21.44 -17.75 -11.00
C ALA A 226 21.93 -16.33 -10.66
N LEU A 227 21.94 -15.95 -9.37
CA LEU A 227 22.42 -14.68 -8.89
C LEU A 227 23.74 -14.75 -8.13
N ASP A 228 24.32 -15.95 -7.96
CA ASP A 228 25.55 -16.15 -7.20
C ASP A 228 26.74 -15.40 -7.82
N GLY A 229 27.61 -14.89 -6.95
CA GLY A 229 28.78 -14.10 -7.36
C GLY A 229 28.47 -12.71 -7.93
N ARG A 230 27.20 -12.27 -7.90
CA ARG A 230 26.80 -10.94 -8.41
C ARG A 230 26.81 -9.85 -7.34
N HIS A 231 27.10 -10.19 -6.10
CA HIS A 231 27.16 -9.28 -4.94
C HIS A 231 25.86 -8.47 -4.76
N LEU A 232 24.71 -9.15 -4.91
CA LEU A 232 23.38 -8.54 -4.80
C LEU A 232 22.77 -8.71 -3.42
N GLU A 233 23.41 -9.45 -2.54
CA GLU A 233 22.93 -9.73 -1.19
C GLU A 233 22.92 -8.46 -0.34
N ILE A 234 21.77 -8.19 0.33
CA ILE A 234 21.62 -7.10 1.30
C ILE A 234 21.95 -7.61 2.70
N CYS A 235 21.43 -8.78 3.03
CA CYS A 235 21.61 -9.49 4.28
C CYS A 235 21.23 -10.95 4.09
N TRP A 236 21.47 -11.75 5.12
CA TRP A 236 21.08 -13.18 5.17
C TRP A 236 20.15 -13.41 6.35
N ILE A 237 19.13 -14.25 6.15
CA ILE A 237 18.15 -14.65 7.18
C ILE A 237 18.16 -16.18 7.37
N LYS A 238 17.40 -16.68 8.37
CA LYS A 238 17.49 -18.07 8.80
C LYS A 238 16.93 -19.08 7.79
N ASN A 239 15.79 -18.78 7.16
CA ASN A 239 15.07 -19.78 6.38
C ASN A 239 14.29 -19.18 5.20
N GLN A 240 13.98 -20.03 4.21
CA GLN A 240 13.27 -19.65 2.99
C GLN A 240 11.82 -19.24 3.21
N MET A 241 11.18 -19.73 4.30
CA MET A 241 9.80 -19.34 4.60
C MET A 241 9.71 -17.89 5.03
N ASP A 242 10.65 -17.42 5.85
CA ASP A 242 10.70 -16.02 6.24
C ASP A 242 11.02 -15.12 5.03
N ALA A 243 11.93 -15.57 4.14
CA ALA A 243 12.18 -14.88 2.88
C ALA A 243 10.91 -14.76 2.01
N LEU A 244 10.13 -15.83 1.91
CA LEU A 244 8.87 -15.81 1.18
C LEU A 244 7.86 -14.85 1.83
N VAL A 245 7.74 -14.87 3.16
CA VAL A 245 6.84 -13.94 3.88
C VAL A 245 7.25 -12.51 3.61
N ILE A 246 8.53 -12.16 3.74
CA ILE A 246 9.07 -10.84 3.42
C ILE A 246 8.72 -10.43 1.98
N GLN A 247 8.87 -11.34 1.02
CA GLN A 247 8.54 -11.08 -0.38
C GLN A 247 7.04 -10.88 -0.62
N ILE A 248 6.17 -11.53 0.14
CA ILE A 248 4.71 -11.35 0.08
C ILE A 248 4.32 -10.01 0.70
N GLN A 249 4.92 -9.67 1.85
CA GLN A 249 4.59 -8.45 2.59
C GLN A 249 5.19 -7.18 1.94
N GLY A 250 6.30 -7.31 1.21
CA GLY A 250 6.95 -6.22 0.50
C GLY A 250 7.90 -5.36 1.34
N SER A 251 7.94 -5.55 2.66
CA SER A 251 8.89 -4.89 3.57
C SER A 251 9.27 -5.80 4.72
N ALA A 252 10.33 -5.48 5.43
CA ALA A 252 10.71 -6.13 6.68
C ALA A 252 11.69 -5.29 7.51
N ARG A 253 11.73 -5.57 8.82
CA ARG A 253 12.80 -5.17 9.74
C ARG A 253 13.70 -6.37 9.98
N VAL A 254 14.99 -6.23 9.66
CA VAL A 254 15.99 -7.27 9.90
C VAL A 254 16.84 -6.84 11.08
N ARG A 255 16.70 -7.51 12.22
CA ARG A 255 17.54 -7.30 13.38
C ARG A 255 18.87 -8.00 13.16
N LEU A 256 19.95 -7.22 13.12
CA LEU A 256 21.30 -7.71 12.91
C LEU A 256 21.97 -8.05 14.24
N GLU A 257 22.99 -8.90 14.19
CA GLU A 257 23.74 -9.36 15.37
C GLU A 257 24.45 -8.22 16.13
N ASP A 258 24.71 -7.09 15.46
CA ASP A 258 25.32 -5.89 16.04
C ASP A 258 24.32 -4.97 16.76
N GLY A 259 23.02 -5.33 16.80
CA GLY A 259 21.93 -4.54 17.35
C GLY A 259 21.35 -3.51 16.38
N THR A 260 21.86 -3.43 15.15
CA THR A 260 21.28 -2.60 14.11
C THR A 260 20.00 -3.23 13.59
N VAL A 261 18.93 -2.45 13.39
CA VAL A 261 17.73 -2.85 12.64
C VAL A 261 17.80 -2.27 11.26
N MET A 262 17.87 -3.16 10.28
CA MET A 262 17.85 -2.80 8.86
C MET A 262 16.42 -2.82 8.34
N HIS A 263 15.92 -1.69 7.85
CA HIS A 263 14.62 -1.57 7.22
C HIS A 263 14.78 -1.80 5.72
N ILE A 264 14.11 -2.83 5.20
CA ILE A 264 14.12 -3.16 3.77
C ILE A 264 12.72 -3.00 3.19
N ASN A 265 12.66 -2.53 1.95
CA ASN A 265 11.41 -2.34 1.23
C ASN A 265 11.53 -2.83 -0.21
N TYR A 266 10.38 -3.17 -0.80
CA TYR A 266 10.24 -3.58 -2.19
C TYR A 266 10.96 -2.62 -3.15
N ASP A 267 11.70 -3.17 -4.11
CA ASP A 267 12.37 -2.41 -5.17
C ASP A 267 12.15 -2.98 -6.58
N GLY A 268 11.54 -4.15 -6.67
CA GLY A 268 11.21 -4.78 -7.94
C GLY A 268 10.92 -6.26 -7.81
N TYR A 269 10.44 -6.88 -8.88
CA TYR A 269 10.23 -8.32 -8.94
C TYR A 269 10.52 -8.85 -10.35
N ASN A 270 10.67 -10.16 -10.46
CA ASN A 270 11.07 -10.83 -11.70
C ASN A 270 9.97 -10.93 -12.77
N GLY A 271 8.75 -10.44 -12.48
CA GLY A 271 7.64 -10.37 -13.44
C GLY A 271 6.80 -11.62 -13.58
N TYR A 272 7.11 -12.70 -12.88
CA TYR A 272 6.27 -13.90 -12.86
C TYR A 272 5.05 -13.72 -11.96
N PRO A 273 3.90 -14.29 -12.33
CA PRO A 273 2.70 -14.24 -11.48
C PRO A 273 2.96 -14.89 -10.12
N PHE A 274 2.41 -14.27 -9.08
CA PHE A 274 2.44 -14.84 -7.73
C PHE A 274 1.49 -16.04 -7.64
N VAL A 275 2.01 -17.18 -7.18
CA VAL A 275 1.24 -18.38 -6.88
C VAL A 275 1.28 -18.63 -5.38
N PRO A 276 0.13 -18.47 -4.67
CA PRO A 276 0.08 -18.75 -3.23
C PRO A 276 0.42 -20.21 -2.93
N ILE A 277 1.47 -20.46 -2.15
CA ILE A 277 1.88 -21.82 -1.78
C ILE A 277 0.79 -22.59 -1.03
N GLY A 278 -0.05 -21.91 -0.24
CA GLY A 278 -1.21 -22.53 0.40
C GLY A 278 -2.19 -23.16 -0.58
N ARG A 279 -2.35 -22.59 -1.80
CA ARG A 279 -3.16 -23.22 -2.86
C ARG A 279 -2.54 -24.54 -3.32
N THR A 280 -1.22 -24.60 -3.46
CA THR A 280 -0.50 -25.82 -3.82
C THR A 280 -0.66 -26.89 -2.74
N LEU A 281 -0.55 -26.51 -1.46
CA LEU A 281 -0.71 -27.43 -0.33
C LEU A 281 -2.14 -28.01 -0.26
N ILE A 282 -3.16 -27.17 -0.50
CA ILE A 282 -4.56 -27.64 -0.59
C ILE A 282 -4.73 -28.58 -1.78
N LYS A 283 -4.22 -28.22 -2.97
CA LYS A 283 -4.34 -29.06 -4.17
C LYS A 283 -3.69 -30.42 -4.01
N ARG A 284 -2.62 -30.51 -3.23
CA ARG A 284 -1.91 -31.77 -2.90
C ARG A 284 -2.54 -32.51 -1.70
N ASN A 285 -3.64 -32.01 -1.13
CA ASN A 285 -4.30 -32.56 0.07
C ASN A 285 -3.39 -32.65 1.30
N ILE A 286 -2.38 -31.76 1.39
CA ILE A 286 -1.42 -31.72 2.52
C ILE A 286 -2.02 -30.93 3.68
N ILE A 287 -2.70 -29.82 3.40
CA ILE A 287 -3.39 -28.98 4.39
C ILE A 287 -4.81 -28.73 3.87
N THR A 288 -5.80 -28.93 4.69
CA THR A 288 -7.19 -28.65 4.32
C THR A 288 -7.45 -27.14 4.29
N ARG A 289 -8.49 -26.71 3.55
CA ARG A 289 -8.88 -25.29 3.50
C ARG A 289 -9.23 -24.71 4.87
N SER A 290 -9.82 -25.51 5.75
CA SER A 290 -10.22 -25.11 7.11
C SER A 290 -9.03 -24.94 8.05
N GLU A 291 -7.95 -25.68 7.86
CA GLU A 291 -6.73 -25.63 8.66
C GLU A 291 -5.71 -24.60 8.12
N MET A 292 -5.99 -23.99 6.96
CA MET A 292 -5.04 -23.12 6.29
C MET A 292 -4.75 -21.86 7.10
N SER A 293 -3.54 -21.73 7.58
CA SER A 293 -2.99 -20.55 8.24
C SER A 293 -1.50 -20.43 7.91
N LEU A 294 -0.93 -19.23 8.08
CA LEU A 294 0.50 -19.01 7.91
C LEU A 294 1.32 -19.89 8.87
N GLN A 295 0.85 -20.04 10.11
CA GLN A 295 1.48 -20.90 11.11
C GLN A 295 1.50 -22.36 10.66
N ARG A 296 0.39 -22.90 10.16
CA ARG A 296 0.30 -24.27 9.69
C ARG A 296 1.21 -24.55 8.48
N ILE A 297 1.32 -23.56 7.57
CA ILE A 297 2.27 -23.64 6.46
C ILE A 297 3.71 -23.70 7.00
N ARG A 298 4.07 -22.82 7.95
CA ARG A 298 5.41 -22.80 8.57
C ARG A 298 5.75 -24.12 9.27
N GLU A 299 4.82 -24.69 10.02
CA GLU A 299 4.97 -25.98 10.68
C GLU A 299 5.24 -27.11 9.69
N TRP A 300 4.41 -27.16 8.63
CA TRP A 300 4.58 -28.17 7.57
C TRP A 300 5.93 -28.04 6.86
N MET A 301 6.34 -26.84 6.48
CA MET A 301 7.62 -26.60 5.81
C MET A 301 8.82 -26.96 6.67
N ARG A 302 8.75 -26.74 8.00
CA ARG A 302 9.81 -27.18 8.92
C ARG A 302 9.90 -28.68 9.04
N ALA A 303 8.76 -29.35 9.03
CA ALA A 303 8.69 -30.81 9.13
C ALA A 303 9.09 -31.53 7.83
N ASN A 304 8.98 -30.85 6.68
CA ASN A 304 9.17 -31.43 5.34
C ASN A 304 10.07 -30.55 4.47
N PRO A 305 11.36 -30.38 4.80
CA PRO A 305 12.21 -29.38 4.15
C PRO A 305 12.43 -29.62 2.64
N GLN A 306 12.51 -30.87 2.18
CA GLN A 306 12.68 -31.20 0.75
C GLN A 306 11.42 -30.89 -0.05
N ASP A 307 10.25 -31.34 0.43
CA ASP A 307 8.97 -31.06 -0.22
C ASP A 307 8.63 -29.57 -0.17
N ALA A 308 9.05 -28.88 0.89
CA ALA A 308 8.88 -27.44 1.03
C ALA A 308 9.62 -26.67 -0.06
N GLU A 309 10.83 -27.07 -0.42
CA GLU A 309 11.59 -26.45 -1.49
C GLU A 309 10.86 -26.63 -2.84
N GLU A 310 10.36 -27.83 -3.13
CA GLU A 310 9.58 -28.08 -4.34
C GLU A 310 8.30 -27.22 -4.39
N VAL A 311 7.59 -27.10 -3.28
CA VAL A 311 6.39 -26.25 -3.17
C VAL A 311 6.74 -24.78 -3.36
N LEU A 312 7.85 -24.30 -2.82
CA LEU A 312 8.32 -22.92 -3.01
C LEU A 312 8.59 -22.61 -4.49
N ARG A 313 9.19 -23.55 -5.24
CA ARG A 313 9.50 -23.43 -6.67
C ARG A 313 8.24 -23.26 -7.53
N GLN A 314 7.07 -23.75 -7.08
CA GLN A 314 5.79 -23.55 -7.77
C GLN A 314 5.39 -22.06 -7.82
N ASN A 315 5.83 -21.25 -6.88
CA ASN A 315 5.71 -19.80 -6.94
C ASN A 315 6.92 -19.20 -7.66
N ARG A 316 6.84 -19.05 -8.96
CA ARG A 316 7.93 -18.52 -9.81
C ARG A 316 8.25 -17.05 -9.54
N SER A 317 7.35 -16.31 -8.88
CA SER A 317 7.55 -14.89 -8.53
C SER A 317 8.67 -14.73 -7.49
N PHE A 318 9.55 -13.75 -7.71
CA PHE A 318 10.63 -13.39 -6.80
C PHE A 318 10.74 -11.87 -6.66
N VAL A 319 10.86 -11.38 -5.42
CA VAL A 319 10.89 -9.94 -5.09
C VAL A 319 12.30 -9.54 -4.66
N PHE A 320 12.71 -8.36 -5.09
CA PHE A 320 13.98 -7.70 -4.77
C PHE A 320 13.73 -6.48 -3.88
N PHE A 321 14.71 -6.15 -3.06
CA PHE A 321 14.56 -5.14 -2.00
C PHE A 321 15.60 -4.04 -2.10
N ARG A 322 15.37 -2.94 -1.40
CA ARG A 322 16.35 -1.89 -1.10
C ARG A 322 16.34 -1.60 0.40
N ILE A 323 17.44 -1.11 0.92
CA ILE A 323 17.51 -0.58 2.28
C ILE A 323 16.87 0.81 2.25
N VAL A 324 15.95 1.07 3.19
CA VAL A 324 15.28 2.37 3.34
C VAL A 324 15.67 3.08 4.64
N GLY A 325 16.24 2.37 5.61
CA GLY A 325 16.70 2.95 6.85
C GLY A 325 17.50 1.95 7.70
N LEU A 326 18.22 2.50 8.67
CA LEU A 326 18.90 1.77 9.74
C LEU A 326 18.50 2.40 11.07
N SER A 327 18.19 1.59 12.09
CA SER A 327 17.87 2.04 13.45
C SER A 327 18.57 1.15 14.48
N ASP A 328 18.56 1.57 15.75
CA ASP A 328 19.09 0.78 16.88
C ASP A 328 17.93 0.03 17.54
N ASP A 329 18.07 -1.28 17.76
CA ASP A 329 17.07 -2.14 18.43
C ASP A 329 16.87 -1.78 19.92
N ARG A 330 17.82 -1.07 20.50
CA ARG A 330 17.78 -0.62 21.91
C ARG A 330 16.90 0.60 22.15
N GLU A 331 16.47 1.27 21.09
CA GLU A 331 15.62 2.45 21.22
C GLU A 331 14.15 2.05 21.28
N PRO A 332 13.39 2.51 22.29
CA PRO A 332 11.97 2.21 22.39
C PRO A 332 11.21 2.81 21.20
N ALA A 333 10.33 2.02 20.63
CA ALA A 333 9.41 2.49 19.60
C ALA A 333 8.60 3.67 20.14
N GLY A 334 8.64 4.81 19.42
CA GLY A 334 7.89 6.01 19.82
C GLY A 334 8.62 7.00 20.72
N ALA A 335 9.95 6.94 20.82
CA ALA A 335 10.73 7.95 21.55
C ALA A 335 10.41 9.38 21.04
N PRO A 336 10.15 10.37 21.93
CA PRO A 336 9.83 11.74 21.55
C PRO A 336 10.95 12.35 20.70
N GLY A 337 10.62 12.86 19.53
CA GLY A 337 11.56 13.59 18.65
C GLY A 337 12.14 12.80 17.50
N LYS A 338 11.85 11.49 17.36
CA LYS A 338 12.17 10.72 16.15
C LYS A 338 10.97 10.63 15.23
N SER A 339 11.23 10.95 13.98
CA SER A 339 10.28 10.91 12.89
C SER A 339 9.75 9.47 12.70
N HIS A 340 8.59 9.33 12.08
CA HIS A 340 8.03 8.08 11.56
C HIS A 340 8.95 7.33 10.55
N ASP A 341 10.24 7.69 10.48
CA ASP A 341 11.25 7.11 9.57
C ASP A 341 11.53 5.63 9.85
N GLN A 342 10.98 5.08 10.94
CA GLN A 342 11.13 3.67 11.32
C GLN A 342 9.96 2.77 10.88
N ASP A 343 8.88 3.33 10.33
CA ASP A 343 7.72 2.55 9.90
C ASP A 343 7.87 2.07 8.45
N ALA A 344 7.17 0.98 8.11
CA ALA A 344 7.11 0.50 6.73
C ALA A 344 6.69 1.63 5.78
N VAL A 345 7.38 1.78 4.66
CA VAL A 345 7.08 2.82 3.67
C VAL A 345 6.22 2.24 2.57
N GLY A 346 5.01 2.78 2.41
CA GLY A 346 4.09 2.37 1.34
C GLY A 346 4.56 2.79 -0.06
N ALA A 347 3.89 2.29 -1.08
CA ALA A 347 4.20 2.61 -2.47
C ALA A 347 3.99 4.09 -2.84
N GLU A 348 3.23 4.85 -2.05
CA GLU A 348 3.14 6.31 -2.14
C GLU A 348 4.46 7.00 -1.74
N GLY A 349 5.34 6.32 -1.00
CA GLY A 349 6.58 6.85 -0.46
C GLY A 349 6.41 7.54 0.90
N VAL A 350 5.40 7.16 1.66
CA VAL A 350 5.13 7.67 3.02
C VAL A 350 5.13 6.53 4.03
N PRO A 351 5.46 6.82 5.32
CA PRO A 351 5.30 5.87 6.40
C PRO A 351 3.83 5.41 6.52
N LEU A 352 3.63 4.12 6.73
CA LEU A 352 2.32 3.52 6.90
C LEU A 352 1.88 3.59 8.36
N THR A 353 0.62 3.92 8.58
CA THR A 353 0.01 3.97 9.92
C THR A 353 -0.82 2.72 10.17
N PRO A 354 -0.53 1.91 11.21
CA PRO A 354 -1.29 0.72 11.55
C PRO A 354 -2.79 1.02 11.73
N GLY A 355 -3.64 0.24 11.05
CA GLY A 355 -5.09 0.40 11.10
C GLY A 355 -5.64 1.70 10.49
N ARG A 356 -4.79 2.48 9.77
CA ARG A 356 -5.16 3.71 9.07
C ARG A 356 -4.67 3.77 7.63
N SER A 357 -3.64 3.00 7.27
CA SER A 357 -3.15 2.88 5.90
C SER A 357 -3.69 1.62 5.23
N ILE A 358 -4.07 1.73 3.94
CA ILE A 358 -4.48 0.59 3.12
C ILE A 358 -3.73 0.55 1.81
N ALA A 359 -3.51 -0.67 1.31
CA ALA A 359 -3.12 -0.94 -0.06
C ALA A 359 -4.37 -1.10 -0.93
N VAL A 360 -4.36 -0.45 -2.11
CA VAL A 360 -5.47 -0.45 -3.08
C VAL A 360 -4.97 -0.75 -4.48
N ASP A 361 -5.89 -1.02 -5.42
CA ASP A 361 -5.54 -1.04 -6.85
C ASP A 361 -5.23 0.39 -7.33
N ASN A 362 -3.96 0.71 -7.40
CA ASN A 362 -3.49 2.05 -7.78
C ASN A 362 -3.77 2.43 -9.24
N ALA A 363 -4.31 1.51 -10.01
CA ALA A 363 -4.83 1.78 -11.33
C ALA A 363 -6.22 2.42 -11.31
N LEU A 364 -6.96 2.13 -10.27
CA LEU A 364 -8.34 2.57 -10.08
C LEU A 364 -8.43 3.70 -9.05
N HIS A 365 -7.53 3.69 -8.07
CA HIS A 365 -7.58 4.59 -6.92
C HIS A 365 -6.31 5.43 -6.81
N LEU A 366 -6.45 6.70 -6.47
CA LEU A 366 -5.32 7.59 -6.21
C LEU A 366 -4.83 7.40 -4.77
N TYR A 367 -3.51 7.45 -4.58
CA TYR A 367 -2.97 7.58 -3.22
C TYR A 367 -3.45 8.88 -2.57
N GLY A 368 -3.58 8.85 -1.27
CA GLY A 368 -4.17 9.91 -0.46
C GLY A 368 -5.70 9.92 -0.46
N THR A 369 -6.38 9.05 -1.25
CA THR A 369 -7.84 8.95 -1.20
C THR A 369 -8.29 8.32 0.11
N PRO A 370 -9.23 8.95 0.85
CA PRO A 370 -9.84 8.35 2.03
C PRO A 370 -10.86 7.26 1.66
N PHE A 371 -10.85 6.18 2.45
CA PHE A 371 -11.79 5.06 2.35
C PHE A 371 -12.36 4.75 3.73
N PHE A 372 -13.68 4.73 3.86
CA PHE A 372 -14.30 4.17 5.04
C PHE A 372 -14.56 2.68 4.83
N VAL A 373 -13.89 1.86 5.63
CA VAL A 373 -13.96 0.40 5.54
C VAL A 373 -14.90 -0.10 6.62
N GLN A 374 -15.95 -0.84 6.22
CA GLN A 374 -16.86 -1.53 7.13
C GLN A 374 -16.70 -3.04 6.90
N ALA A 375 -16.26 -3.75 7.93
CA ALA A 375 -15.99 -5.19 7.86
C ALA A 375 -16.18 -5.88 9.21
N ARG A 376 -16.35 -7.20 9.18
CA ARG A 376 -16.28 -8.03 10.37
C ARG A 376 -15.04 -8.88 10.31
N LEU A 377 -14.04 -8.57 11.14
CA LEU A 377 -12.72 -9.19 11.10
C LEU A 377 -12.47 -10.05 12.36
N PRO A 378 -11.73 -11.15 12.25
CA PRO A 378 -11.32 -11.99 13.39
C PRO A 378 -10.10 -11.36 14.09
N LEU A 379 -10.24 -10.14 14.63
CA LEU A 379 -9.14 -9.39 15.24
C LEU A 379 -8.63 -10.01 16.55
N MET A 380 -9.48 -10.77 17.25
CA MET A 380 -9.12 -11.41 18.52
C MET A 380 -9.14 -12.93 18.40
N SER A 381 -8.12 -13.59 19.00
CA SER A 381 -8.03 -15.05 19.03
C SER A 381 -9.23 -15.65 19.77
N GLY A 382 -9.91 -16.62 19.14
CA GLY A 382 -10.98 -17.41 19.76
C GLY A 382 -12.31 -16.70 20.03
N ARG A 383 -12.49 -15.43 19.63
CA ARG A 383 -13.71 -14.63 19.93
C ARG A 383 -14.60 -14.30 18.73
N GLY A 384 -14.53 -15.07 17.65
CA GLY A 384 -15.33 -14.78 16.46
C GLY A 384 -14.86 -13.53 15.70
N THR A 385 -15.79 -12.83 15.04
CA THR A 385 -15.50 -11.59 14.31
C THR A 385 -15.97 -10.37 15.08
N THR A 386 -15.19 -9.29 15.06
CA THR A 386 -15.55 -7.97 15.59
C THR A 386 -15.79 -6.98 14.46
N SER A 387 -16.56 -5.94 14.69
CA SER A 387 -16.74 -4.84 13.74
C SER A 387 -15.41 -4.12 13.55
N PHE A 388 -15.12 -3.77 12.30
CA PHE A 388 -13.97 -2.97 11.89
C PHE A 388 -14.49 -1.88 10.97
N ASP A 389 -14.88 -0.76 11.56
CA ASP A 389 -15.47 0.37 10.88
C ASP A 389 -14.50 1.56 11.03
N ARG A 390 -13.70 1.82 9.98
CA ARG A 390 -12.58 2.78 10.07
C ARG A 390 -12.38 3.57 8.80
N LEU A 391 -12.10 4.85 8.99
CA LEU A 391 -11.57 5.73 7.95
C LEU A 391 -10.08 5.47 7.76
N MET A 392 -9.72 5.09 6.55
CA MET A 392 -8.37 4.70 6.17
C MET A 392 -7.91 5.48 4.94
N ILE A 393 -6.61 5.59 4.74
CA ILE A 393 -6.02 6.35 3.64
C ILE A 393 -5.28 5.38 2.70
N ALA A 394 -5.53 5.51 1.41
CA ALA A 394 -4.81 4.74 0.38
C ALA A 394 -3.37 5.24 0.27
N GLN A 395 -2.41 4.48 0.77
CA GLN A 395 -0.98 4.85 0.79
C GLN A 395 -0.07 3.78 0.20
N ASP A 396 -0.65 2.63 -0.15
CA ASP A 396 0.11 1.50 -0.64
C ASP A 396 -0.61 0.76 -1.76
N THR A 397 0.06 -0.21 -2.37
CA THR A 397 -0.46 -1.11 -3.39
C THR A 397 0.29 -2.44 -3.37
N GLY A 398 -0.24 -3.43 -4.08
CA GLY A 398 0.42 -4.72 -4.24
C GLY A 398 -0.01 -5.45 -5.51
N SER A 399 0.79 -6.39 -6.00
CA SER A 399 0.51 -7.13 -7.23
C SER A 399 -0.77 -7.98 -7.15
N ALA A 400 -1.19 -8.35 -5.95
CA ALA A 400 -2.42 -9.10 -5.69
C ALA A 400 -3.62 -8.20 -5.34
N ILE A 401 -3.40 -6.88 -5.21
CA ILE A 401 -4.44 -5.92 -4.85
C ILE A 401 -5.05 -5.36 -6.14
N VAL A 402 -6.04 -6.05 -6.65
CA VAL A 402 -6.63 -5.80 -7.97
C VAL A 402 -8.14 -5.73 -7.88
N GLY A 403 -8.72 -4.66 -8.42
CA GLY A 403 -10.16 -4.44 -8.53
C GLY A 403 -10.68 -3.28 -7.70
N PRO A 404 -11.91 -2.81 -7.99
CA PRO A 404 -12.46 -1.58 -7.45
C PRO A 404 -12.78 -1.65 -5.95
N ALA A 405 -13.23 -2.80 -5.47
CA ALA A 405 -13.59 -3.03 -4.07
C ALA A 405 -12.62 -4.01 -3.38
N ARG A 406 -11.31 -3.85 -3.64
CA ARG A 406 -10.23 -4.65 -3.07
C ARG A 406 -9.31 -3.75 -2.25
N ALA A 407 -9.12 -4.08 -0.98
CA ALA A 407 -8.17 -3.39 -0.12
C ALA A 407 -7.40 -4.38 0.78
N ASP A 408 -6.24 -3.94 1.25
CA ASP A 408 -5.40 -4.68 2.20
C ASP A 408 -5.00 -3.75 3.34
N VAL A 409 -5.36 -4.13 4.58
CA VAL A 409 -5.16 -3.29 5.77
C VAL A 409 -3.76 -3.49 6.32
N TYR A 410 -3.03 -2.41 6.54
CA TYR A 410 -1.75 -2.45 7.26
C TYR A 410 -2.00 -2.55 8.76
N PHE A 411 -1.55 -3.65 9.38
CA PHE A 411 -1.73 -3.89 10.82
C PHE A 411 -0.52 -3.54 11.68
N GLY A 412 0.57 -3.06 11.09
CA GLY A 412 1.79 -2.71 11.82
C GLY A 412 2.91 -3.70 11.60
N ALA A 413 3.85 -3.78 12.54
CA ALA A 413 5.03 -4.61 12.45
C ALA A 413 5.07 -5.70 13.54
N GLY A 414 5.80 -6.79 13.24
CA GLY A 414 6.06 -7.89 14.17
C GLY A 414 4.96 -8.94 14.25
N ASP A 415 5.17 -9.89 15.18
CA ASP A 415 4.38 -11.13 15.26
C ASP A 415 2.91 -10.87 15.60
N GLN A 416 2.61 -9.94 16.50
CA GLN A 416 1.23 -9.60 16.87
C GLN A 416 0.44 -9.06 15.66
N ALA A 417 1.05 -8.16 14.89
CA ALA A 417 0.45 -7.66 13.65
C ALA A 417 0.29 -8.80 12.63
N GLY A 418 1.29 -9.68 12.53
CA GLY A 418 1.27 -10.86 11.67
C GLY A 418 0.17 -11.86 12.02
N GLU A 419 -0.10 -12.07 13.32
CA GLU A 419 -1.20 -12.92 13.76
C GLU A 419 -2.56 -12.36 13.35
N VAL A 420 -2.75 -11.04 13.46
CA VAL A 420 -4.00 -10.39 13.03
C VAL A 420 -4.14 -10.44 11.52
N ALA A 421 -3.11 -10.05 10.79
CA ALA A 421 -3.10 -10.03 9.32
C ALA A 421 -3.26 -11.42 8.68
N GLY A 422 -2.81 -12.47 9.37
CA GLY A 422 -2.84 -13.86 8.88
C GLY A 422 -4.15 -14.62 9.13
N ARG A 423 -5.12 -14.03 9.82
CA ARG A 423 -6.45 -14.62 10.13
C ARG A 423 -7.45 -14.31 9.04
#